data_de9b6bef25cb161f659e2208ef113406
#
_entry.id   de9b6bef25cb161f659e2208ef113406
#
_cell.length_a   1.000
_cell.length_b   1.000
_cell.length_c   1.000
_cell.angle_alpha   90.00
_cell.angle_beta   90.00
_cell.angle_gamma   90.00
#
_symmetry.space_group_name_H-M   'P 1'
#
loop_
_entity.id
_entity.type
_entity.pdbx_description
1 polymer ?
#
loop_
_entity_poly.entity_id
_entity_poly.type
_entity_poly.pdbx_seq_one_letter_code
_entity_poly.pdbx_strand_id
1 'polypeptide(L)'
;AVWLSDLFINNFVYSNQGTGFIWFYSGFYWQYASYLIIIMSSILVFKNKISISKTLGASLGSSMAFFLLSNFGVWAGSGMYLKNLGGLAACYVAGLPFLQNTIVSNVLFTTVLFGSYYLIQVQYSSLKNENLQYS
;
A
#
# COMPACT_ATOMS: atom_id res chain seq x y z
N ALA A 1 12.37 1.08 -4.35
CA ALA A 1 11.50 0.61 -5.44
C ALA A 1 10.39 1.63 -5.73
N VAL A 2 9.56 2.03 -4.75
CA VAL A 2 8.42 2.96 -4.96
C VAL A 2 8.85 4.31 -5.53
N TRP A 3 9.88 4.93 -4.99
CA TRP A 3 10.40 6.21 -5.47
C TRP A 3 10.92 6.15 -6.92
N LEU A 4 11.62 5.08 -7.30
CA LEU A 4 12.06 4.89 -8.68
C LEU A 4 10.88 4.71 -9.64
N SER A 5 9.85 3.99 -9.21
CA SER A 5 8.60 3.84 -9.96
C SER A 5 7.89 5.18 -10.13
N ASP A 6 7.80 5.96 -9.07
CA ASP A 6 7.20 7.31 -9.10
C ASP A 6 7.97 8.24 -10.03
N LEU A 7 9.31 8.23 -9.99
CA LEU A 7 10.15 8.99 -10.92
C LEU A 7 9.89 8.58 -12.37
N PHE A 8 9.85 7.28 -12.64
CA PHE A 8 9.61 6.77 -13.99
C PHE A 8 8.23 7.19 -14.50
N ILE A 9 7.19 6.99 -13.70
CA ILE A 9 5.81 7.33 -14.09
C ILE A 9 5.66 8.83 -14.30
N ASN A 10 6.14 9.66 -13.36
CA ASN A 10 6.00 11.10 -13.47
C ASN A 10 6.79 11.70 -14.64
N ASN A 11 7.97 11.17 -14.95
CA ASN A 11 8.82 11.70 -16.00
C ASN A 11 8.58 11.07 -17.38
N PHE A 12 8.09 9.82 -17.46
CA PHE A 12 7.86 9.13 -18.72
C PHE A 12 6.40 9.11 -19.16
N VAL A 13 5.47 8.92 -18.22
CA VAL A 13 4.05 8.79 -18.53
C VAL A 13 3.35 10.15 -18.52
N TYR A 14 3.70 11.01 -17.57
CA TYR A 14 3.07 12.33 -17.40
C TYR A 14 3.88 13.49 -17.98
N SER A 15 5.07 13.25 -18.56
CA SER A 15 5.95 14.29 -19.12
C SER A 15 5.39 15.01 -20.37
N ASN A 16 4.29 14.55 -20.93
CA ASN A 16 3.63 15.19 -22.07
C ASN A 16 3.04 16.58 -21.79
N GLN A 17 3.19 17.10 -20.58
CA GLN A 17 2.66 18.43 -20.20
C GLN A 17 3.74 19.53 -20.07
N GLY A 18 4.92 19.34 -20.67
CA GLY A 18 5.90 20.44 -20.84
C GLY A 18 6.59 20.93 -19.55
N THR A 19 6.47 20.21 -18.45
CA THR A 19 7.21 20.50 -17.22
C THR A 19 8.50 19.68 -17.21
N GLY A 20 9.64 20.34 -16.93
CA GLY A 20 10.94 19.69 -16.84
C GLY A 20 10.99 18.53 -15.84
N PHE A 21 12.13 17.83 -15.76
CA PHE A 21 12.31 16.66 -14.88
C PHE A 21 11.87 16.93 -13.44
N ILE A 22 10.87 16.18 -12.95
CA ILE A 22 10.26 16.36 -11.65
C ILE A 22 10.84 15.32 -10.68
N TRP A 23 11.62 15.77 -9.71
CA TRP A 23 12.15 14.93 -8.63
C TRP A 23 11.11 14.62 -7.55
N PHE A 24 10.26 15.62 -7.25
CA PHE A 24 9.23 15.54 -6.21
C PHE A 24 7.95 16.18 -6.73
N TYR A 25 6.88 15.40 -6.80
CA TYR A 25 5.57 15.88 -7.23
C TYR A 25 4.79 16.51 -6.05
N SER A 26 3.79 17.31 -6.35
CA SER A 26 2.90 17.89 -5.34
C SER A 26 2.17 16.76 -4.59
N GLY A 27 2.32 16.72 -3.27
CA GLY A 27 1.76 15.64 -2.43
C GLY A 27 2.73 14.54 -2.04
N PHE A 28 3.97 14.52 -2.56
CA PHE A 28 5.02 13.58 -2.18
C PHE A 28 5.14 13.37 -0.66
N TYR A 29 5.20 14.46 0.09
CA TYR A 29 5.35 14.41 1.55
C TYR A 29 4.20 13.69 2.24
N TRP A 30 2.96 13.90 1.80
CA TRP A 30 1.77 13.26 2.37
C TRP A 30 1.74 11.76 2.09
N GLN A 31 2.15 11.35 0.91
CA GLN A 31 2.21 9.95 0.53
C GLN A 31 3.26 9.20 1.34
N TYR A 32 4.47 9.74 1.44
CA TYR A 32 5.55 9.09 2.19
C TYR A 32 5.33 9.15 3.71
N ALA A 33 4.72 10.21 4.23
CA ALA A 33 4.27 10.26 5.63
C ALA A 33 3.24 9.16 5.92
N SER A 34 2.29 8.91 5.00
CA SER A 34 1.32 7.83 5.14
C SER A 34 2.00 6.44 5.17
N TYR A 35 3.00 6.21 4.31
CA TYR A 35 3.78 4.98 4.34
C TYR A 35 4.52 4.78 5.67
N LEU A 36 5.16 5.83 6.19
CA LEU A 36 5.84 5.76 7.50
C LEU A 36 4.87 5.40 8.63
N ILE A 37 3.70 6.01 8.67
CA ILE A 37 2.67 5.72 9.68
C ILE A 37 2.22 4.25 9.57
N ILE A 38 2.02 3.74 8.36
CA ILE A 38 1.62 2.35 8.14
C ILE A 38 2.72 1.39 8.57
N ILE A 39 3.99 1.66 8.24
CA ILE A 39 5.13 0.84 8.65
C ILE A 39 5.25 0.81 10.17
N MET A 40 5.19 1.96 10.83
CA MET A 40 5.26 2.04 12.29
C MET A 40 4.11 1.30 12.97
N SER A 41 2.88 1.45 12.47
CA SER A 41 1.73 0.73 13.01
C SER A 41 1.83 -0.78 12.79
N SER A 42 2.38 -1.22 11.66
CA SER A 42 2.57 -2.65 11.37
C SER A 42 3.57 -3.31 12.34
N ILE A 43 4.65 -2.62 12.68
CA ILE A 43 5.63 -3.10 13.67
C ILE A 43 4.95 -3.36 15.03
N LEU A 44 4.05 -2.46 15.45
CA LEU A 44 3.32 -2.61 16.70
C LEU A 44 2.33 -3.78 16.67
N VAL A 45 1.63 -3.96 15.56
CA VAL A 45 0.61 -5.02 15.39
C VAL A 45 1.26 -6.41 15.34
N PHE A 46 2.40 -6.54 14.66
CA PHE A 46 3.06 -7.84 14.42
C PHE A 46 4.13 -8.21 15.46
N LYS A 47 4.25 -7.46 16.54
CA LYS A 47 5.26 -7.66 17.58
C LYS A 47 5.25 -9.06 18.20
N ASN A 48 4.07 -9.71 18.34
CA ASN A 48 3.94 -10.94 19.13
C ASN A 48 3.81 -12.23 18.29
N LYS A 49 2.88 -12.28 17.35
CA LYS A 49 2.67 -13.43 16.45
C LYS A 49 2.00 -13.00 15.15
N ILE A 50 2.51 -13.51 14.05
CA ILE A 50 1.91 -13.34 12.72
C ILE A 50 0.79 -14.38 12.56
N SER A 51 -0.39 -13.91 12.22
CA SER A 51 -1.55 -14.75 11.90
C SER A 51 -2.20 -14.21 10.64
N ILE A 52 -2.76 -15.09 9.82
CA ILE A 52 -3.43 -14.70 8.56
C ILE A 52 -4.55 -13.70 8.85
N SER A 53 -5.38 -13.95 9.87
CA SER A 53 -6.45 -13.03 10.24
C SER A 53 -5.94 -11.66 10.67
N LYS A 54 -4.84 -11.60 11.44
CA LYS A 54 -4.21 -10.34 11.84
C LYS A 54 -3.62 -9.62 10.64
N THR A 55 -3.01 -10.34 9.71
CA THR A 55 -2.41 -9.76 8.51
C THR A 55 -3.48 -9.19 7.59
N LEU A 56 -4.59 -9.91 7.37
CA LEU A 56 -5.71 -9.40 6.58
C LEU A 56 -6.33 -8.17 7.24
N GLY A 57 -6.59 -8.22 8.55
CA GLY A 57 -7.13 -7.08 9.29
C GLY A 57 -6.21 -5.86 9.25
N ALA A 58 -4.92 -6.05 9.46
CA ALA A 58 -3.92 -4.99 9.38
C ALA A 58 -3.79 -4.42 7.94
N SER A 59 -3.85 -5.28 6.93
CA SER A 59 -3.81 -4.87 5.52
C SER A 59 -5.02 -4.01 5.14
N LEU A 60 -6.22 -4.41 5.54
CA LEU A 60 -7.44 -3.62 5.31
C LEU A 60 -7.42 -2.31 6.12
N GLY A 61 -7.00 -2.36 7.38
CA GLY A 61 -6.86 -1.18 8.23
C GLY A 61 -5.84 -0.18 7.68
N SER A 62 -4.70 -0.67 7.18
CA SER A 62 -3.68 0.19 6.56
C SER A 62 -4.15 0.81 5.24
N SER A 63 -4.94 0.08 4.44
CA SER A 63 -5.55 0.63 3.22
C SER A 63 -6.50 1.78 3.54
N MET A 64 -7.31 1.61 4.59
CA MET A 64 -8.22 2.65 5.06
C MET A 64 -7.47 3.88 5.59
N ALA A 65 -6.45 3.64 6.42
CA ALA A 65 -5.60 4.72 6.95
C ALA A 65 -4.88 5.47 5.81
N PHE A 66 -4.33 4.75 4.84
CA PHE A 66 -3.70 5.35 3.68
C PHE A 66 -4.69 6.17 2.86
N PHE A 67 -5.88 5.64 2.60
CA PHE A 67 -6.94 6.36 1.90
C PHE A 67 -7.32 7.67 2.60
N LEU A 68 -7.52 7.62 3.91
CA LEU A 68 -7.89 8.81 4.68
C LEU A 68 -6.77 9.86 4.67
N LEU A 69 -5.53 9.46 4.94
CA LEU A 69 -4.40 10.37 5.02
C LEU A 69 -4.02 10.96 3.66
N SER A 70 -3.98 10.14 2.62
CA SER A 70 -3.62 10.60 1.28
C SER A 70 -4.65 11.55 0.68
N ASN A 71 -5.96 11.26 0.81
CA ASN A 71 -7.01 12.15 0.33
C ASN A 71 -7.09 13.44 1.15
N PHE A 72 -6.88 13.37 2.47
CA PHE A 72 -6.73 14.58 3.28
C PHE A 72 -5.54 15.43 2.80
N GLY A 73 -4.40 14.80 2.52
CA GLY A 73 -3.22 15.47 1.98
C GLY A 73 -3.48 16.14 0.63
N VAL A 74 -4.21 15.48 -0.27
CA VAL A 74 -4.63 16.05 -1.55
C VAL A 74 -5.55 17.25 -1.31
N TRP A 75 -6.57 17.12 -0.47
CA TRP A 75 -7.46 18.24 -0.13
C TRP A 75 -6.69 19.39 0.51
N ALA A 76 -5.80 19.14 1.45
CA ALA A 76 -5.03 20.18 2.15
C ALA A 76 -3.95 20.84 1.28
N GLY A 77 -3.29 20.06 0.43
CA GLY A 77 -2.13 20.53 -0.36
C GLY A 77 -2.45 20.96 -1.78
N SER A 78 -3.51 20.45 -2.39
CA SER A 78 -3.90 20.83 -3.75
C SER A 78 -4.91 21.99 -3.75
N GLY A 79 -4.84 22.85 -4.76
CA GLY A 79 -5.85 23.86 -5.02
C GLY A 79 -7.09 23.34 -5.76
N MET A 80 -7.20 22.03 -5.97
CA MET A 80 -8.26 21.41 -6.80
C MET A 80 -9.62 21.40 -6.13
N TYR A 81 -9.65 21.37 -4.79
CA TYR A 81 -10.89 21.29 -4.01
C TYR A 81 -11.06 22.51 -3.12
N LEU A 82 -12.30 22.94 -2.95
CA LEU A 82 -12.62 24.01 -2.02
C LEU A 82 -12.22 23.65 -0.59
N LYS A 83 -11.68 24.62 0.17
CA LYS A 83 -11.24 24.40 1.57
C LYS A 83 -12.42 24.44 2.54
N ASN A 84 -13.46 23.67 2.25
CA ASN A 84 -14.65 23.51 3.07
C ASN A 84 -15.03 22.02 3.19
N LEU A 85 -16.02 21.70 4.01
CA LEU A 85 -16.48 20.32 4.22
C LEU A 85 -17.01 19.68 2.93
N GLY A 86 -17.64 20.45 2.06
CA GLY A 86 -18.11 19.97 0.75
C GLY A 86 -16.96 19.58 -0.17
N GLY A 87 -15.88 20.39 -0.22
CA GLY A 87 -14.67 20.06 -0.98
C GLY A 87 -13.91 18.86 -0.42
N LEU A 88 -13.89 18.72 0.90
CA LEU A 88 -13.34 17.53 1.55
C LEU A 88 -14.13 16.26 1.17
N ALA A 89 -15.46 16.32 1.27
CA ALA A 89 -16.32 15.21 0.87
C ALA A 89 -16.15 14.86 -0.61
N ALA A 90 -16.08 15.83 -1.50
CA ALA A 90 -15.83 15.61 -2.93
C ALA A 90 -14.48 14.93 -3.18
N CYS A 91 -13.42 15.31 -2.45
CA CYS A 91 -12.12 14.68 -2.54
C CYS A 91 -12.17 13.19 -2.14
N TYR A 92 -12.85 12.86 -1.05
CA TYR A 92 -13.01 11.47 -0.61
C TYR A 92 -13.85 10.63 -1.58
N VAL A 93 -14.94 11.19 -2.09
CA VAL A 93 -15.79 10.51 -3.08
C VAL A 93 -15.00 10.23 -4.36
N ALA A 94 -14.21 11.18 -4.84
CA ALA A 94 -13.34 10.98 -6.00
C ALA A 94 -12.25 9.92 -5.75
N GLY A 95 -11.84 9.72 -4.51
CA GLY A 95 -10.87 8.70 -4.09
C GLY A 95 -11.45 7.28 -3.95
N LEU A 96 -12.77 7.10 -3.86
CA LEU A 96 -13.38 5.77 -3.65
C LEU A 96 -12.99 4.70 -4.66
N PRO A 97 -12.90 4.97 -5.98
CA PRO A 97 -12.46 3.96 -6.95
C PRO A 97 -11.05 3.45 -6.67
N PHE A 98 -10.15 4.32 -6.19
CA PHE A 98 -8.78 3.93 -5.81
C PHE A 98 -8.77 3.06 -4.56
N LEU A 99 -9.64 3.33 -3.59
CA LEU A 99 -9.79 2.50 -2.39
C LEU A 99 -10.21 1.07 -2.75
N GLN A 100 -11.19 0.90 -3.64
CA GLN A 100 -11.63 -0.41 -4.11
C GLN A 100 -10.47 -1.19 -4.73
N ASN A 101 -9.71 -0.58 -5.64
CA ASN A 101 -8.56 -1.20 -6.27
C ASN A 101 -7.48 -1.57 -5.23
N THR A 102 -7.24 -0.71 -4.26
CA THR A 102 -6.28 -0.96 -3.18
C THR A 102 -6.69 -2.15 -2.31
N ILE A 103 -7.97 -2.26 -1.95
CA ILE A 103 -8.50 -3.38 -1.16
C ILE A 103 -8.36 -4.69 -1.95
N VAL A 104 -8.78 -4.71 -3.21
CA VAL A 104 -8.68 -5.89 -4.08
C VAL A 104 -7.23 -6.33 -4.22
N SER A 105 -6.33 -5.41 -4.49
CA SER A 105 -4.88 -5.68 -4.60
C SER A 105 -4.31 -6.24 -3.29
N ASN A 106 -4.65 -5.66 -2.16
CA ASN A 106 -4.17 -6.14 -0.86
C ASN A 106 -4.65 -7.56 -0.53
N VAL A 107 -5.91 -7.87 -0.79
CA VAL A 107 -6.45 -9.22 -0.60
C VAL A 107 -5.75 -10.21 -1.54
N LEU A 108 -5.59 -9.86 -2.81
CA LEU A 108 -4.95 -10.70 -3.81
C LEU A 108 -3.48 -10.96 -3.44
N PHE A 109 -2.70 -9.91 -3.20
CA PHE A 109 -1.28 -10.05 -2.83
C PHE A 109 -1.08 -10.80 -1.52
N THR A 110 -1.89 -10.53 -0.51
CA THR A 110 -1.84 -11.25 0.77
C THR A 110 -2.11 -12.73 0.55
N THR A 111 -3.12 -13.08 -0.24
CA THR A 111 -3.45 -14.48 -0.55
C THR A 111 -2.34 -15.18 -1.31
N VAL A 112 -1.76 -14.52 -2.32
CA VAL A 112 -0.64 -15.07 -3.11
C VAL A 112 0.59 -15.27 -2.24
N LEU A 113 0.98 -14.27 -1.44
CA LEU A 113 2.17 -14.36 -0.60
C LEU A 113 2.05 -15.44 0.48
N PHE A 114 0.93 -15.47 1.21
CA PHE A 114 0.70 -16.48 2.24
C PHE A 114 0.46 -17.86 1.64
N GLY A 115 -0.25 -17.96 0.52
CA GLY A 115 -0.42 -19.20 -0.21
C GLY A 115 0.91 -19.77 -0.70
N SER A 116 1.76 -18.95 -1.29
CA SER A 116 3.12 -19.36 -1.74
C SER A 116 3.98 -19.78 -0.56
N TYR A 117 3.96 -19.01 0.54
CA TYR A 117 4.70 -19.37 1.75
C TYR A 117 4.24 -20.71 2.32
N TYR A 118 2.94 -20.93 2.40
CA TYR A 118 2.37 -22.20 2.87
C TYR A 118 2.79 -23.38 1.98
N LEU A 119 2.72 -23.23 0.67
CA LEU A 119 3.14 -24.28 -0.28
C LEU A 119 4.62 -24.62 -0.14
N ILE A 120 5.48 -23.62 -0.03
CA ILE A 120 6.92 -23.82 0.18
C ILE A 120 7.18 -24.55 1.50
N GLN A 121 6.48 -24.16 2.56
CA GLN A 121 6.66 -24.78 3.87
C GLN A 121 6.23 -26.26 3.88
N VAL A 122 5.10 -26.59 3.24
CA VAL A 122 4.63 -27.98 3.11
C VAL A 122 5.63 -28.80 2.30
N GLN A 123 6.08 -28.27 1.17
CA GLN A 123 7.04 -28.96 0.30
C GLN A 123 8.39 -29.17 0.97
N TYR A 124 8.89 -28.18 1.70
CA TYR A 124 10.14 -28.30 2.46
C TYR A 124 10.05 -29.32 3.61
N SER A 125 8.91 -29.38 4.30
CA SER A 125 8.64 -30.37 5.35
C SER A 125 8.59 -31.80 4.79
N SER A 126 8.03 -31.99 3.60
CA SER A 126 7.97 -33.27 2.90
C SER A 126 9.38 -33.76 2.54
N LEU A 127 10.21 -32.90 1.94
CA LEU A 127 11.60 -33.23 1.58
C LEU A 127 12.47 -33.54 2.81
N LYS A 128 12.24 -32.86 3.91
CA LYS A 128 12.96 -33.13 5.17
C LYS A 128 12.63 -34.51 5.73
N ASN A 129 11.37 -34.91 5.67
CA ASN A 129 10.93 -36.21 6.14
C ASN A 129 11.50 -37.38 5.27
N GLU A 130 11.55 -37.20 3.96
CA GLU A 130 12.19 -38.19 3.05
C GLU A 130 13.66 -38.39 3.39
N ASN A 131 14.42 -37.34 3.60
CA ASN A 131 15.84 -37.42 3.92
C ASN A 131 16.13 -38.14 5.27
N LEU A 132 15.19 -38.09 6.22
CA LEU A 132 15.30 -38.80 7.50
C LEU A 132 14.97 -40.30 7.37
N GLN A 133 14.29 -40.71 6.30
CA GLN A 133 13.92 -42.12 6.06
C GLN A 133 15.04 -42.91 5.37
N TYR A 134 15.97 -42.21 4.74
CA TYR A 134 17.17 -42.83 4.07
C TYR A 134 18.47 -42.76 4.89
N SER A 135 18.39 -42.22 6.11
CA SER A 135 19.53 -42.14 7.04
C SER A 135 19.38 -43.15 8.20
#